data_d78ae30253e6b4f792ca3870cdc6b216
#
_entry.id   d78ae30253e6b4f792ca3870cdc6b216
#
_cell.length_a   1.000
_cell.length_b   1.000
_cell.length_c   1.000
_cell.angle_alpha   90.00
_cell.angle_beta   90.00
_cell.angle_gamma   90.00
#
_symmetry.space_group_name_H-M   'P 1'
#
loop_
_entity.id
_entity.type
_entity.pdbx_description
1 polymer ?
#
loop_
_entity_poly.entity_id
_entity_poly.type
_entity_poly.pdbx_seq_one_letter_code
_entity_poly.pdbx_strand_id
1 'polypeptide(L)'
;LVVNQFTVVENNHPKRPDIVLFVNGIPLVVIELKNAADENASIRMAFKQIETYKALIPTLFTYNGFVVISDGLEAKAGTISSGFSRFMAWKSSDGQVEASHLVSQLETLIEGMLNKETLIDLMRHFIVFEKTKKEDPETGIITINTVKKMAAYHQYYAVNRAVESTLRAAGYILPELLEGSYVNESPESYGLAGVKKQPVGDRKGGVVWHTQGSGKSLSMVFFTGKIVLEMDNPTVVVITDRNDLDDQLFDTFA
;
A
#
# COMPACT_ATOMS: atom_id res chain seq x y z
N LEU A 1 -16.25 -10.18 -5.70
CA LEU A 1 -17.24 -9.70 -6.67
C LEU A 1 -16.81 -8.34 -7.20
N VAL A 2 -16.83 -8.19 -8.51
CA VAL A 2 -16.61 -6.91 -9.21
C VAL A 2 -17.94 -6.49 -9.82
N VAL A 3 -18.36 -5.26 -9.54
CA VAL A 3 -19.61 -4.70 -10.06
C VAL A 3 -19.31 -3.42 -10.81
N ASN A 4 -19.68 -3.35 -12.07
CA ASN A 4 -19.59 -2.13 -12.86
C ASN A 4 -20.88 -1.31 -12.71
N GLN A 5 -20.76 0.00 -12.75
CA GLN A 5 -21.87 0.95 -12.71
C GLN A 5 -22.84 0.70 -11.52
N PHE A 6 -22.26 0.43 -10.34
CA PHE A 6 -23.02 0.19 -9.11
C PHE A 6 -23.74 1.45 -8.64
N THR A 7 -25.08 1.46 -8.69
CA THR A 7 -25.86 2.64 -8.29
C THR A 7 -26.06 2.70 -6.79
N VAL A 8 -25.64 3.79 -6.19
CA VAL A 8 -25.89 4.15 -4.78
C VAL A 8 -26.78 5.38 -4.73
N VAL A 9 -27.81 5.31 -3.89
CA VAL A 9 -28.71 6.46 -3.64
C VAL A 9 -28.61 6.82 -2.17
N GLU A 10 -28.17 8.02 -1.88
CA GLU A 10 -28.06 8.54 -0.52
C GLU A 10 -28.54 9.99 -0.50
N ASN A 11 -29.42 10.36 0.44
CA ASN A 11 -30.00 11.70 0.56
C ASN A 11 -30.57 12.25 -0.77
N ASN A 12 -31.26 11.44 -1.54
CA ASN A 12 -31.77 11.73 -2.89
C ASN A 12 -30.71 12.05 -3.95
N HIS A 13 -29.44 11.68 -3.71
CA HIS A 13 -28.36 11.80 -4.66
C HIS A 13 -28.01 10.43 -5.26
N PRO A 14 -28.53 10.07 -6.44
CA PRO A 14 -28.09 8.87 -7.14
C PRO A 14 -26.68 9.10 -7.72
N LYS A 15 -25.74 8.23 -7.38
CA LYS A 15 -24.40 8.20 -7.94
C LYS A 15 -24.07 6.79 -8.40
N ARG A 16 -23.20 6.71 -9.39
CA ARG A 16 -22.87 5.45 -10.05
C ARG A 16 -21.38 5.38 -10.36
N PRO A 17 -20.55 4.96 -9.38
CA PRO A 17 -19.14 4.67 -9.60
C PRO A 17 -18.94 3.65 -10.72
N ASP A 18 -17.85 3.78 -11.49
CA ASP A 18 -17.61 2.93 -12.64
C ASP A 18 -17.41 1.47 -12.23
N ILE A 19 -16.56 1.22 -11.22
CA ILE A 19 -16.32 -0.14 -10.72
C ILE A 19 -16.23 -0.11 -9.18
N VAL A 20 -16.89 -1.08 -8.55
CA VAL A 20 -16.77 -1.34 -7.11
C VAL A 20 -16.38 -2.80 -6.89
N LEU A 21 -15.31 -3.02 -6.13
CA LEU A 21 -14.88 -4.36 -5.72
C LEU A 21 -15.42 -4.67 -4.33
N PHE A 22 -16.12 -5.79 -4.24
CA PHE A 22 -16.68 -6.29 -3.00
C PHE A 22 -15.95 -7.56 -2.56
N VAL A 23 -15.63 -7.64 -1.27
CA VAL A 23 -15.19 -8.87 -0.61
C VAL A 23 -16.20 -9.18 0.49
N ASN A 24 -16.82 -10.36 0.42
CA ASN A 24 -17.88 -10.80 1.35
C ASN A 24 -19.01 -9.76 1.50
N GLY A 25 -19.39 -9.09 0.40
CA GLY A 25 -20.45 -8.07 0.40
C GLY A 25 -20.02 -6.68 0.88
N ILE A 26 -18.77 -6.50 1.32
CA ILE A 26 -18.23 -5.21 1.78
C ILE A 26 -17.54 -4.50 0.62
N PRO A 27 -17.91 -3.25 0.28
CA PRO A 27 -17.27 -2.48 -0.80
C PRO A 27 -15.89 -1.99 -0.34
N LEU A 28 -14.83 -2.65 -0.79
CA LEU A 28 -13.47 -2.34 -0.34
C LEU A 28 -12.72 -1.40 -1.29
N VAL A 29 -12.96 -1.48 -2.60
CA VAL A 29 -12.27 -0.63 -3.57
C VAL A 29 -13.29 0.03 -4.50
N VAL A 30 -13.13 1.33 -4.68
CA VAL A 30 -13.89 2.11 -5.67
C VAL A 30 -12.93 2.57 -6.75
N ILE A 31 -13.27 2.33 -8.01
CA ILE A 31 -12.46 2.70 -9.17
C ILE A 31 -13.28 3.66 -10.03
N GLU A 32 -12.68 4.79 -10.37
CA GLU A 32 -13.23 5.76 -11.30
C GLU A 32 -12.35 5.86 -12.54
N LEU A 33 -12.97 5.71 -13.70
CA LEU A 33 -12.32 5.69 -14.99
C LEU A 33 -12.70 6.92 -15.81
N LYS A 34 -11.77 7.42 -16.61
CA LYS A 34 -12.02 8.41 -17.64
C LYS A 34 -11.55 7.88 -18.98
N ASN A 35 -12.18 8.33 -20.04
CA ASN A 35 -11.81 7.87 -21.39
C ASN A 35 -10.61 8.65 -21.90
N ALA A 36 -9.49 7.99 -22.15
CA ALA A 36 -8.27 8.60 -22.70
C ALA A 36 -8.46 9.27 -24.08
N ALA A 37 -9.51 8.91 -24.82
CA ALA A 37 -9.82 9.52 -26.11
C ALA A 37 -10.55 10.87 -26.01
N ASP A 38 -10.98 11.28 -24.83
CA ASP A 38 -11.56 12.59 -24.57
C ASP A 38 -10.47 13.59 -24.20
N GLU A 39 -10.24 14.61 -25.03
CA GLU A 39 -9.21 15.63 -24.81
C GLU A 39 -9.35 16.36 -23.46
N ASN A 40 -10.55 16.39 -22.89
CA ASN A 40 -10.82 16.98 -21.59
C ASN A 40 -10.74 15.98 -20.42
N ALA A 41 -10.67 14.68 -20.70
CA ALA A 41 -10.60 13.66 -19.67
C ALA A 41 -9.17 13.57 -19.12
N SER A 42 -9.05 13.59 -17.80
CA SER A 42 -7.77 13.45 -17.12
C SER A 42 -7.96 12.65 -15.84
N ILE A 43 -6.89 12.01 -15.42
CA ILE A 43 -6.86 11.32 -14.10
C ILE A 43 -7.24 12.26 -12.94
N ARG A 44 -6.99 13.57 -13.09
CA ARG A 44 -7.42 14.59 -12.11
C ARG A 44 -8.94 14.75 -12.07
N MET A 45 -9.63 14.55 -13.18
CA MET A 45 -11.11 14.56 -13.21
C MET A 45 -11.69 13.31 -12.54
N ALA A 46 -11.05 12.15 -12.71
CA ALA A 46 -11.41 10.96 -11.96
C ALA A 46 -11.27 11.19 -10.44
N PHE A 47 -10.19 11.84 -10.00
CA PHE A 47 -10.02 12.23 -8.60
C PHE A 47 -11.13 13.16 -8.11
N LYS A 48 -11.47 14.21 -8.86
CA LYS A 48 -12.57 15.12 -8.49
C LYS A 48 -13.92 14.41 -8.40
N GLN A 49 -14.13 13.40 -9.25
CA GLN A 49 -15.35 12.59 -9.19
C GLN A 49 -15.40 11.77 -7.90
N ILE A 50 -14.28 11.16 -7.48
CA ILE A 50 -14.18 10.48 -6.17
C ILE A 50 -14.49 11.45 -5.02
N GLU A 51 -13.96 12.67 -5.03
CA GLU A 51 -14.30 13.69 -4.01
C GLU A 51 -15.80 14.00 -3.99
N THR A 52 -16.44 14.06 -5.16
CA THR A 52 -17.90 14.23 -5.28
C THR A 52 -18.65 13.04 -4.66
N TYR A 53 -18.20 11.82 -4.91
CA TYR A 53 -18.82 10.63 -4.31
C TYR A 53 -18.67 10.60 -2.79
N LYS A 54 -17.50 10.94 -2.27
CA LYS A 54 -17.26 11.06 -0.82
C LYS A 54 -18.21 12.05 -0.15
N ALA A 55 -18.56 13.15 -0.84
CA ALA A 55 -19.46 14.16 -0.32
C ALA A 55 -20.95 13.75 -0.40
N LEU A 56 -21.37 13.06 -1.46
CA LEU A 56 -22.77 12.80 -1.76
C LEU A 56 -23.27 11.40 -1.38
N ILE A 57 -22.37 10.41 -1.37
CA ILE A 57 -22.65 9.01 -1.01
C ILE A 57 -21.60 8.46 -0.04
N PRO A 58 -21.35 9.13 1.12
CA PRO A 58 -20.29 8.76 2.05
C PRO A 58 -20.40 7.34 2.59
N THR A 59 -21.58 6.75 2.69
CA THR A 59 -21.78 5.39 3.20
C THR A 59 -21.05 4.33 2.36
N LEU A 60 -20.87 4.55 1.06
CA LEU A 60 -20.10 3.67 0.20
C LEU A 60 -18.64 3.53 0.66
N PHE A 61 -18.10 4.57 1.31
CA PHE A 61 -16.70 4.65 1.73
C PHE A 61 -16.46 4.26 3.19
N THR A 62 -17.50 3.85 3.93
CA THR A 62 -17.37 3.48 5.36
C THR A 62 -16.33 2.40 5.59
N TYR A 63 -16.29 1.39 4.73
CA TYR A 63 -15.33 0.28 4.81
C TYR A 63 -14.28 0.31 3.68
N ASN A 64 -14.21 1.43 2.94
CA ASN A 64 -13.31 1.53 1.80
C ASN A 64 -11.85 1.35 2.23
N GLY A 65 -11.14 0.43 1.60
CA GLY A 65 -9.70 0.25 1.77
C GLY A 65 -8.91 1.35 1.09
N PHE A 66 -9.14 1.48 -0.21
CA PHE A 66 -8.54 2.50 -1.06
C PHE A 66 -9.41 2.78 -2.29
N VAL A 67 -9.05 3.79 -3.04
CA VAL A 67 -9.68 4.16 -4.30
C VAL A 67 -8.64 4.14 -5.42
N VAL A 68 -9.09 3.84 -6.63
CA VAL A 68 -8.28 3.86 -7.85
C VAL A 68 -8.87 4.88 -8.82
N ILE A 69 -8.00 5.65 -9.43
CA ILE A 69 -8.34 6.60 -10.48
C ILE A 69 -7.52 6.29 -11.73
N SER A 70 -8.14 6.35 -12.90
CA SER A 70 -7.46 6.08 -14.17
C SER A 70 -8.10 6.85 -15.31
N ASP A 71 -7.30 7.17 -16.32
CA ASP A 71 -7.75 7.62 -17.63
C ASP A 71 -7.51 6.59 -18.74
N GLY A 72 -7.20 5.34 -18.34
CA GLY A 72 -6.90 4.24 -19.26
C GLY A 72 -5.41 4.04 -19.52
N LEU A 73 -4.62 5.11 -19.50
CA LEU A 73 -3.16 5.08 -19.64
C LEU A 73 -2.47 5.17 -18.29
N GLU A 74 -2.75 6.24 -17.55
CA GLU A 74 -2.31 6.39 -16.16
C GLU A 74 -3.31 5.74 -15.21
N ALA A 75 -2.79 5.12 -14.14
CA ALA A 75 -3.59 4.62 -13.04
C ALA A 75 -2.87 4.82 -11.72
N LYS A 76 -3.60 5.33 -10.74
CA LYS A 76 -3.07 5.63 -9.40
C LYS A 76 -4.06 5.18 -8.33
N ALA A 77 -3.52 4.70 -7.23
CA ALA A 77 -4.28 4.33 -6.05
C ALA A 77 -3.96 5.25 -4.87
N GLY A 78 -4.95 5.47 -4.02
CA GLY A 78 -4.81 6.27 -2.81
C GLY A 78 -5.92 5.98 -1.81
N THR A 79 -5.79 6.48 -0.59
CA THR A 79 -6.84 6.33 0.43
C THR A 79 -7.85 7.46 0.34
N ILE A 80 -8.99 7.31 1.01
CA ILE A 80 -10.04 8.34 1.07
C ILE A 80 -9.59 9.65 1.72
N SER A 81 -8.53 9.62 2.53
CA SER A 81 -7.94 10.81 3.16
C SER A 81 -6.77 11.41 2.36
N SER A 82 -6.37 10.77 1.26
CA SER A 82 -5.25 11.20 0.43
C SER A 82 -5.65 12.35 -0.50
N GLY A 83 -4.90 13.46 -0.50
CA GLY A 83 -4.96 14.43 -1.58
C GLY A 83 -4.36 13.87 -2.88
N PHE A 84 -4.68 14.48 -4.03
CA PHE A 84 -4.26 14.01 -5.35
C PHE A 84 -2.75 13.69 -5.45
N SER A 85 -1.90 14.52 -4.84
CA SER A 85 -0.43 14.33 -4.86
C SER A 85 0.06 13.08 -4.11
N ARG A 86 -0.81 12.45 -3.32
CA ARG A 86 -0.52 11.22 -2.58
C ARG A 86 -1.04 9.96 -3.27
N PHE A 87 -1.71 10.11 -4.40
CA PHE A 87 -2.08 8.98 -5.25
C PHE A 87 -0.85 8.49 -6.00
N MET A 88 -0.57 7.21 -5.95
CA MET A 88 0.65 6.59 -6.47
C MET A 88 0.32 5.52 -7.49
N ALA A 89 1.14 5.43 -8.55
CA ALA A 89 1.07 4.32 -9.50
C ALA A 89 1.60 3.04 -8.86
N TRP A 90 1.02 1.91 -9.26
CA TRP A 90 1.56 0.59 -8.96
C TRP A 90 2.44 0.16 -10.13
N LYS A 91 3.75 0.02 -9.91
CA LYS A 91 4.72 -0.06 -11.00
C LYS A 91 5.23 -1.46 -11.33
N SER A 92 4.80 -2.48 -10.61
CA SER A 92 5.24 -3.85 -10.85
C SER A 92 4.09 -4.82 -10.56
N SER A 93 3.91 -5.82 -11.41
CA SER A 93 2.92 -6.88 -11.19
C SER A 93 3.40 -7.97 -10.22
N ASP A 94 4.71 -8.21 -10.17
CA ASP A 94 5.34 -9.30 -9.41
C ASP A 94 6.38 -8.83 -8.36
N GLY A 95 6.68 -7.53 -8.34
CA GLY A 95 7.68 -6.94 -7.45
C GLY A 95 9.13 -7.26 -7.80
N GLN A 96 9.39 -7.84 -8.97
CA GLN A 96 10.74 -8.15 -9.43
C GLN A 96 11.26 -7.09 -10.41
N VAL A 97 10.43 -6.71 -11.37
CA VAL A 97 10.79 -5.73 -12.41
C VAL A 97 9.70 -4.67 -12.49
N GLU A 98 10.10 -3.42 -12.73
CA GLU A 98 9.12 -2.39 -13.08
C GLU A 98 8.52 -2.70 -14.45
N ALA A 99 7.20 -2.53 -14.58
CA ALA A 99 6.49 -2.76 -15.83
C ALA A 99 7.04 -1.86 -16.95
N SER A 100 7.11 -2.41 -18.16
CA SER A 100 7.49 -1.65 -19.33
C SER A 100 6.55 -0.45 -19.54
N HIS A 101 7.10 0.67 -20.04
CA HIS A 101 6.30 1.83 -20.43
C HIS A 101 5.32 1.57 -21.59
N LEU A 102 5.41 0.40 -22.22
CA LEU A 102 4.47 -0.07 -23.24
C LEU A 102 3.21 -0.72 -22.66
N VAL A 103 3.25 -1.10 -21.38
CA VAL A 103 2.10 -1.66 -20.65
C VAL A 103 1.37 -0.52 -19.96
N SER A 104 0.04 -0.52 -19.99
CA SER A 104 -0.72 0.52 -19.31
C SER A 104 -0.54 0.44 -17.80
N GLN A 105 -0.50 1.58 -17.11
CA GLN A 105 -0.42 1.58 -15.65
C GLN A 105 -1.65 0.92 -15.02
N LEU A 106 -2.80 0.99 -15.69
CA LEU A 106 -4.03 0.33 -15.22
C LEU A 106 -3.87 -1.20 -15.23
N GLU A 107 -3.32 -1.76 -16.30
CA GLU A 107 -3.05 -3.19 -16.41
C GLU A 107 -2.08 -3.66 -15.32
N THR A 108 -0.96 -2.96 -15.15
CA THR A 108 0.02 -3.25 -14.09
C THR A 108 -0.60 -3.17 -12.69
N LEU A 109 -1.48 -2.19 -12.46
CA LEU A 109 -2.20 -2.03 -11.18
C LEU A 109 -3.18 -3.19 -10.96
N ILE A 110 -3.92 -3.60 -11.99
CA ILE A 110 -4.87 -4.72 -11.89
C ILE A 110 -4.13 -6.02 -11.57
N GLU A 111 -3.07 -6.32 -12.31
CA GLU A 111 -2.31 -7.56 -12.15
C GLU A 111 -1.52 -7.60 -10.83
N GLY A 112 -0.89 -6.49 -10.46
CA GLY A 112 -0.05 -6.41 -9.27
C GLY A 112 -0.85 -6.12 -7.98
N MET A 113 -1.66 -5.07 -7.96
CA MET A 113 -2.32 -4.59 -6.75
C MET A 113 -3.68 -5.24 -6.49
N LEU A 114 -4.44 -5.50 -7.55
CA LEU A 114 -5.82 -5.99 -7.44
C LEU A 114 -5.95 -7.51 -7.60
N ASN A 115 -4.84 -8.24 -7.78
CA ASN A 115 -4.90 -9.69 -7.66
C ASN A 115 -5.34 -10.08 -6.24
N LYS A 116 -5.95 -11.24 -6.09
CA LYS A 116 -6.63 -11.63 -4.85
C LYS A 116 -5.70 -11.65 -3.63
N GLU A 117 -4.49 -12.16 -3.81
CA GLU A 117 -3.50 -12.31 -2.74
C GLU A 117 -2.98 -10.95 -2.28
N THR A 118 -2.50 -10.13 -3.23
CA THR A 118 -2.01 -8.78 -2.92
C THR A 118 -3.10 -7.89 -2.34
N LEU A 119 -4.32 -7.94 -2.91
CA LEU A 119 -5.43 -7.13 -2.41
C LEU A 119 -5.76 -7.44 -0.95
N ILE A 120 -5.87 -8.72 -0.60
CA ILE A 120 -6.19 -9.13 0.77
C ILE A 120 -5.03 -8.83 1.72
N ASP A 121 -3.79 -9.05 1.30
CA ASP A 121 -2.60 -8.72 2.08
C ASP A 121 -2.47 -7.22 2.33
N LEU A 122 -2.72 -6.38 1.30
CA LEU A 122 -2.77 -4.92 1.44
C LEU A 122 -3.82 -4.48 2.46
N MET A 123 -5.05 -5.02 2.36
CA MET A 123 -6.13 -4.69 3.28
C MET A 123 -5.81 -5.09 4.73
N ARG A 124 -5.13 -6.20 4.92
CA ARG A 124 -4.87 -6.78 6.23
C ARG A 124 -3.66 -6.16 6.93
N HIS A 125 -2.61 -5.83 6.18
CA HIS A 125 -1.29 -5.53 6.76
C HIS A 125 -0.68 -4.20 6.34
N PHE A 126 -1.20 -3.54 5.30
CA PHE A 126 -0.54 -2.39 4.68
C PHE A 126 -1.39 -1.11 4.68
N ILE A 127 -2.35 -1.03 5.59
CA ILE A 127 -3.15 0.17 5.86
C ILE A 127 -2.97 0.53 7.32
N VAL A 128 -2.66 1.80 7.58
CA VAL A 128 -2.53 2.35 8.93
C VAL A 128 -3.28 3.68 9.04
N PHE A 129 -3.60 4.05 10.27
CA PHE A 129 -4.29 5.30 10.60
C PHE A 129 -3.37 6.15 11.48
N GLU A 130 -2.80 7.19 10.88
CA GLU A 130 -1.99 8.18 11.58
C GLU A 130 -2.89 9.21 12.23
N LYS A 131 -2.71 9.44 13.52
CA LYS A 131 -3.43 10.45 14.29
C LYS A 131 -2.50 11.60 14.62
N THR A 132 -2.82 12.80 14.15
CA THR A 132 -2.12 14.03 14.53
C THR A 132 -2.99 14.85 15.45
N LYS A 133 -2.45 15.27 16.58
CA LYS A 133 -3.08 16.20 17.51
C LYS A 133 -2.64 17.62 17.16
N LYS A 134 -3.58 18.51 16.98
CA LYS A 134 -3.31 19.94 16.79
C LYS A 134 -4.07 20.70 17.88
N GLU A 135 -3.33 21.38 18.74
CA GLU A 135 -3.89 22.29 19.74
C GLU A 135 -3.97 23.70 19.13
N ASP A 136 -5.13 24.31 19.24
CA ASP A 136 -5.32 25.71 18.87
C ASP A 136 -4.72 26.58 19.99
N PRO A 137 -3.72 27.42 19.69
CA PRO A 137 -3.01 28.18 20.72
C PRO A 137 -3.88 29.29 21.37
N GLU A 138 -4.99 29.71 20.75
CA GLU A 138 -5.87 30.73 21.29
C GLU A 138 -6.98 30.13 22.15
N THR A 139 -7.51 28.98 21.74
CA THR A 139 -8.68 28.37 22.40
C THR A 139 -8.35 27.17 23.28
N GLY A 140 -7.14 26.60 23.17
CA GLY A 140 -6.74 25.36 23.83
C GLY A 140 -7.49 24.12 23.32
N ILE A 141 -8.27 24.23 22.24
CA ILE A 141 -9.04 23.12 21.69
C ILE A 141 -8.10 22.17 20.96
N ILE A 142 -8.12 20.90 21.35
CA ILE A 142 -7.35 19.84 20.69
C ILE A 142 -8.20 19.23 19.58
N THR A 143 -7.74 19.36 18.34
CA THR A 143 -8.30 18.70 17.18
C THR A 143 -7.47 17.46 16.85
N ILE A 144 -8.12 16.29 16.76
CA ILE A 144 -7.49 15.06 16.31
C ILE A 144 -7.81 14.86 14.83
N ASN A 145 -6.79 14.91 13.98
CA ASN A 145 -6.92 14.59 12.57
C ASN A 145 -6.41 13.16 12.32
N THR A 146 -7.25 12.31 11.74
CA THR A 146 -6.89 10.94 11.40
C THR A 146 -6.70 10.82 9.89
N VAL A 147 -5.51 10.42 9.48
CA VAL A 147 -5.15 10.21 8.07
C VAL A 147 -4.94 8.73 7.84
N LYS A 148 -5.71 8.16 6.92
CA LYS A 148 -5.51 6.79 6.45
C LYS A 148 -4.35 6.75 5.46
N LYS A 149 -3.37 5.90 5.69
CA LYS A 149 -2.22 5.69 4.80
C LYS A 149 -2.17 4.25 4.33
N MET A 150 -1.70 4.04 3.12
CA MET A 150 -1.51 2.74 2.50
C MET A 150 -0.09 2.65 1.95
N ALA A 151 0.47 1.45 1.94
CA ALA A 151 1.79 1.21 1.36
C ALA A 151 1.83 1.50 -0.14
N ALA A 152 2.92 2.10 -0.59
CA ALA A 152 3.28 2.14 -2.00
C ALA A 152 3.80 0.77 -2.47
N TYR A 153 3.81 0.51 -3.79
CA TYR A 153 4.24 -0.77 -4.35
C TYR A 153 5.63 -1.21 -3.86
N HIS A 154 6.60 -0.28 -3.81
CA HIS A 154 7.95 -0.58 -3.35
C HIS A 154 8.02 -0.90 -1.85
N GLN A 155 7.16 -0.28 -1.02
CA GLN A 155 7.05 -0.62 0.40
C GLN A 155 6.42 -2.00 0.58
N TYR A 156 5.36 -2.30 -0.17
CA TYR A 156 4.67 -3.58 -0.14
C TYR A 156 5.64 -4.74 -0.43
N TYR A 157 6.33 -4.69 -1.56
CA TYR A 157 7.25 -5.76 -1.94
C TYR A 157 8.48 -5.85 -1.04
N ALA A 158 9.07 -4.71 -0.65
CA ALA A 158 10.22 -4.71 0.24
C ALA A 158 9.89 -5.28 1.64
N VAL A 159 8.73 -4.93 2.19
CA VAL A 159 8.30 -5.45 3.49
C VAL A 159 8.04 -6.96 3.42
N ASN A 160 7.33 -7.43 2.39
CA ASN A 160 7.07 -8.87 2.25
C ASN A 160 8.37 -9.67 2.12
N ARG A 161 9.32 -9.21 1.29
CA ARG A 161 10.66 -9.84 1.18
C ARG A 161 11.44 -9.78 2.51
N ALA A 162 11.34 -8.68 3.25
CA ALA A 162 12.00 -8.56 4.55
C ALA A 162 11.39 -9.52 5.59
N VAL A 163 10.06 -9.69 5.58
CA VAL A 163 9.37 -10.67 6.44
C VAL A 163 9.83 -12.09 6.11
N GLU A 164 9.78 -12.50 4.85
CA GLU A 164 10.25 -13.82 4.40
C GLU A 164 11.70 -14.07 4.82
N SER A 165 12.58 -13.11 4.58
CA SER A 165 14.00 -13.21 4.95
C SER A 165 14.21 -13.32 6.46
N THR A 166 13.40 -12.62 7.25
CA THR A 166 13.45 -12.65 8.71
C THR A 166 12.97 -14.00 9.24
N LEU A 167 11.83 -14.51 8.74
CA LEU A 167 11.30 -15.81 9.11
C LEU A 167 12.29 -16.93 8.78
N ARG A 168 12.88 -16.89 7.58
CA ARG A 168 13.95 -17.81 7.18
C ARG A 168 15.15 -17.74 8.14
N ALA A 169 15.63 -16.53 8.42
CA ALA A 169 16.79 -16.32 9.30
C ALA A 169 16.54 -16.77 10.74
N ALA A 170 15.29 -16.67 11.21
CA ALA A 170 14.85 -17.12 12.52
C ALA A 170 14.51 -18.63 12.58
N GLY A 171 14.45 -19.31 11.44
CA GLY A 171 14.14 -20.74 11.37
C GLY A 171 12.64 -21.09 11.36
N TYR A 172 11.76 -20.09 11.12
CA TYR A 172 10.30 -20.30 11.08
C TYR A 172 9.79 -20.84 9.74
N ILE A 173 10.54 -20.67 8.66
CA ILE A 173 10.15 -21.15 7.33
C ILE A 173 10.86 -22.47 7.04
N LEU A 174 10.07 -23.49 6.72
CA LEU A 174 10.59 -24.78 6.25
C LEU A 174 11.22 -24.62 4.86
N PRO A 175 12.34 -25.34 4.58
CA PRO A 175 13.03 -25.27 3.28
C PRO A 175 12.14 -25.55 2.07
N GLU A 176 11.12 -26.38 2.22
CA GLU A 176 10.16 -26.78 1.17
C GLU A 176 9.30 -25.62 0.66
N LEU A 177 9.03 -24.61 1.50
CA LEU A 177 8.29 -23.40 1.11
C LEU A 177 9.17 -22.39 0.37
N LEU A 178 10.48 -22.61 0.38
CA LEU A 178 11.47 -21.73 -0.22
C LEU A 178 11.73 -22.03 -1.70
N GLU A 179 11.26 -23.14 -2.25
CA GLU A 179 11.56 -23.54 -3.63
C GLU A 179 10.87 -22.68 -4.71
N GLY A 180 9.81 -21.91 -4.38
CA GLY A 180 9.09 -21.04 -5.31
C GLY A 180 9.32 -19.54 -5.14
N SER A 181 9.97 -19.11 -4.06
CA SER A 181 9.96 -17.73 -3.57
C SER A 181 11.29 -16.97 -3.75
N TYR A 182 12.24 -17.53 -4.47
CA TYR A 182 13.55 -16.88 -4.66
C TYR A 182 13.49 -15.81 -5.73
N VAL A 183 13.78 -14.58 -5.32
CA VAL A 183 14.19 -13.53 -6.22
C VAL A 183 15.42 -14.01 -6.98
N ASN A 184 15.22 -14.33 -8.24
CA ASN A 184 16.28 -14.69 -9.19
C ASN A 184 16.95 -13.42 -9.75
N GLU A 185 17.12 -12.39 -8.93
CA GLU A 185 18.01 -11.30 -9.29
C GLU A 185 19.42 -11.83 -9.16
N SER A 186 20.10 -11.97 -10.29
CA SER A 186 21.49 -12.38 -10.24
C SER A 186 22.29 -11.32 -9.48
N PRO A 187 23.11 -11.69 -8.49
CA PRO A 187 23.94 -10.75 -7.74
C PRO A 187 24.84 -9.89 -8.65
N GLU A 188 25.08 -10.37 -9.86
CA GLU A 188 25.85 -9.71 -10.90
C GLU A 188 25.15 -8.45 -11.42
N SER A 189 23.81 -8.35 -11.39
CA SER A 189 23.07 -7.15 -11.78
C SER A 189 23.30 -5.95 -10.85
N TYR A 190 23.82 -6.20 -9.64
CA TYR A 190 24.16 -5.15 -8.65
C TYR A 190 25.66 -5.05 -8.37
N GLY A 191 26.50 -5.73 -9.12
CA GLY A 191 27.96 -5.74 -8.90
C GLY A 191 28.38 -6.42 -7.59
N LEU A 192 27.49 -7.21 -6.97
CA LEU A 192 27.74 -7.94 -5.75
C LEU A 192 28.18 -9.37 -6.07
N ALA A 193 29.41 -9.72 -5.72
CA ALA A 193 29.91 -11.07 -5.88
C ALA A 193 29.09 -12.07 -5.05
N GLY A 194 28.26 -12.87 -5.73
CA GLY A 194 27.70 -14.12 -5.22
C GLY A 194 26.92 -14.02 -3.91
N VAL A 195 25.72 -13.40 -3.90
CA VAL A 195 24.77 -13.64 -2.81
C VAL A 195 24.34 -15.10 -2.88
N LYS A 196 24.96 -15.94 -2.09
CA LYS A 196 24.57 -17.36 -1.95
C LYS A 196 23.21 -17.43 -1.27
N LYS A 197 22.39 -18.41 -1.68
CA LYS A 197 21.17 -18.80 -1.00
C LYS A 197 21.45 -18.91 0.51
N GLN A 198 20.81 -18.07 1.30
CA GLN A 198 21.08 -18.05 2.74
C GLN A 198 20.38 -19.24 3.42
N PRO A 199 21.06 -20.00 4.29
CA PRO A 199 20.46 -21.14 4.96
C PRO A 199 19.39 -20.69 5.97
N VAL A 200 18.44 -21.57 6.22
CA VAL A 200 17.42 -21.38 7.28
C VAL A 200 18.09 -21.36 8.65
N GLY A 201 17.70 -20.44 9.52
CA GLY A 201 18.21 -20.32 10.88
C GLY A 201 19.59 -19.66 11.00
N ASP A 202 20.09 -19.02 9.93
CA ASP A 202 21.42 -18.37 9.92
C ASP A 202 21.50 -17.06 10.71
N ARG A 203 20.35 -16.55 11.19
CA ARG A 203 20.20 -15.29 11.94
C ARG A 203 20.59 -14.03 11.17
N LYS A 204 20.57 -14.07 9.83
CA LYS A 204 20.91 -12.96 8.93
C LYS A 204 19.67 -12.51 8.18
N GLY A 205 18.87 -11.61 8.77
CA GLY A 205 17.63 -11.12 8.18
C GLY A 205 17.80 -10.30 6.90
N GLY A 206 18.87 -9.52 6.76
CA GLY A 206 19.15 -8.74 5.56
C GLY A 206 19.11 -7.23 5.76
N VAL A 207 19.14 -6.49 4.66
CA VAL A 207 19.13 -5.03 4.61
C VAL A 207 18.08 -4.58 3.60
N VAL A 208 17.26 -3.60 3.97
CA VAL A 208 16.34 -2.91 3.05
C VAL A 208 16.93 -1.55 2.71
N TRP A 209 17.24 -1.35 1.44
CA TRP A 209 17.70 -0.07 0.94
C TRP A 209 16.61 0.63 0.14
N HIS A 210 16.20 1.79 0.61
CA HIS A 210 15.32 2.70 -0.10
C HIS A 210 15.91 4.11 -0.13
N THR A 211 15.60 4.89 -1.17
CA THR A 211 16.01 6.30 -1.28
C THR A 211 15.48 7.14 -0.13
N GLN A 212 16.10 8.28 0.12
CA GLN A 212 15.60 9.24 1.10
C GLN A 212 14.19 9.72 0.70
N GLY A 213 13.29 9.85 1.66
CA GLY A 213 11.91 10.27 1.40
C GLY A 213 10.95 9.18 0.90
N SER A 214 11.40 7.94 0.73
CA SER A 214 10.56 6.80 0.27
C SER A 214 9.61 6.23 1.33
N GLY A 215 9.54 6.83 2.52
CA GLY A 215 8.67 6.36 3.60
C GLY A 215 9.20 5.15 4.38
N LYS A 216 10.53 5.07 4.60
CA LYS A 216 11.16 3.97 5.35
C LYS A 216 10.54 3.73 6.73
N SER A 217 10.22 4.79 7.48
CA SER A 217 9.56 4.66 8.81
C SER A 217 8.23 3.93 8.71
N LEU A 218 7.43 4.25 7.69
CA LEU A 218 6.16 3.57 7.44
C LEU A 218 6.38 2.09 7.03
N SER A 219 7.43 1.81 6.24
CA SER A 219 7.80 0.42 5.91
C SER A 219 8.18 -0.37 7.16
N MET A 220 8.84 0.25 8.15
CA MET A 220 9.16 -0.39 9.44
C MET A 220 7.89 -0.73 10.23
N VAL A 221 6.89 0.15 10.24
CA VAL A 221 5.59 -0.12 10.88
C VAL A 221 4.91 -1.33 10.24
N PHE A 222 4.82 -1.38 8.91
CA PHE A 222 4.23 -2.51 8.21
C PHE A 222 5.00 -3.82 8.46
N PHE A 223 6.33 -3.75 8.42
CA PHE A 223 7.19 -4.89 8.72
C PHE A 223 6.97 -5.41 10.14
N THR A 224 6.98 -4.51 11.14
CA THR A 224 6.76 -4.88 12.54
C THR A 224 5.37 -5.50 12.73
N GLY A 225 4.33 -4.89 12.15
CA GLY A 225 2.97 -5.43 12.23
C GLY A 225 2.86 -6.85 11.67
N LYS A 226 3.50 -7.13 10.54
CA LYS A 226 3.53 -8.49 9.98
C LYS A 226 4.35 -9.46 10.84
N ILE A 227 5.55 -9.07 11.27
CA ILE A 227 6.42 -9.92 12.09
C ILE A 227 5.76 -10.30 13.41
N VAL A 228 5.07 -9.37 14.06
CA VAL A 228 4.34 -9.65 15.31
C VAL A 228 3.29 -10.76 15.12
N LEU A 229 2.62 -10.78 13.98
CA LEU A 229 1.60 -11.80 13.69
C LEU A 229 2.21 -13.14 13.24
N GLU A 230 3.28 -13.11 12.43
CA GLU A 230 3.91 -14.29 11.86
C GLU A 230 4.81 -15.05 12.86
N MET A 231 5.34 -14.36 13.85
CA MET A 231 6.28 -14.93 14.84
C MET A 231 5.65 -15.11 16.25
N ASP A 232 4.34 -15.17 16.34
CA ASP A 232 3.61 -15.35 17.60
C ASP A 232 3.98 -14.31 18.68
N ASN A 233 3.85 -13.04 18.31
CA ASN A 233 4.03 -11.89 19.18
C ASN A 233 5.44 -11.74 19.79
N PRO A 234 6.51 -11.66 18.99
CA PRO A 234 7.88 -11.51 19.45
C PRO A 234 8.12 -10.11 20.05
N THR A 235 9.13 -10.00 20.90
CA THR A 235 9.63 -8.69 21.31
C THR A 235 10.41 -8.05 20.16
N VAL A 236 9.96 -6.89 19.70
CA VAL A 236 10.63 -6.09 18.66
C VAL A 236 11.40 -4.94 19.31
N VAL A 237 12.69 -4.82 19.00
CA VAL A 237 13.54 -3.71 19.44
C VAL A 237 13.96 -2.91 18.22
N VAL A 238 13.65 -1.62 18.22
CA VAL A 238 14.07 -0.67 17.18
C VAL A 238 15.22 0.15 17.69
N ILE A 239 16.33 0.18 16.97
CA ILE A 239 17.53 0.94 17.32
C ILE A 239 17.75 2.01 16.26
N THR A 240 17.91 3.26 16.69
CA THR A 240 18.24 4.41 15.83
C THR A 240 19.55 5.03 16.25
N ASP A 241 20.25 5.68 15.32
CA ASP A 241 21.51 6.37 15.56
C ASP A 241 21.34 7.89 15.80
N ARG A 242 20.10 8.40 15.71
CA ARG A 242 19.79 9.83 15.84
C ARG A 242 18.56 10.06 16.71
N ASN A 243 18.65 11.02 17.62
CA ASN A 243 17.56 11.40 18.52
C ASN A 243 16.33 11.94 17.76
N ASP A 244 16.55 12.74 16.71
CA ASP A 244 15.47 13.29 15.88
C ASP A 244 14.68 12.20 15.12
N LEU A 245 15.33 11.05 14.83
CA LEU A 245 14.66 9.89 14.25
C LEU A 245 13.91 9.07 15.30
N ASP A 246 14.35 9.11 16.55
CA ASP A 246 13.72 8.41 17.66
C ASP A 246 12.33 8.98 17.94
N ASP A 247 12.20 10.28 18.11
CA ASP A 247 10.92 10.97 18.28
C ASP A 247 9.97 10.73 17.09
N GLN A 248 10.49 10.84 15.85
CA GLN A 248 9.71 10.61 14.64
C GLN A 248 9.23 9.15 14.50
N LEU A 249 10.07 8.18 14.91
CA LEU A 249 9.70 6.78 14.90
C LEU A 249 8.68 6.47 16.00
N PHE A 250 8.88 7.00 17.20
CA PHE A 250 7.93 6.85 18.31
C PHE A 250 6.54 7.32 17.89
N ASP A 251 6.42 8.52 17.33
CA ASP A 251 5.15 9.06 16.83
C ASP A 251 4.54 8.21 15.70
N THR A 252 5.37 7.51 14.93
CA THR A 252 4.93 6.65 13.82
C THR A 252 4.43 5.30 14.32
N PHE A 253 4.93 4.79 15.46
CA PHE A 253 4.52 3.52 16.06
C PHE A 253 3.42 3.68 17.14
N ALA A 254 3.17 4.88 17.67
CA ALA A 254 2.15 5.18 18.66
C ALA A 254 0.74 5.31 18.05
#